data_cc9f814ed091bfe1a6ccd1392d7d3a5f
#
_entry.id   cc9f814ed091bfe1a6ccd1392d7d3a5f
#
_cell.length_a   1.000
_cell.length_b   1.000
_cell.length_c   1.000
_cell.angle_alpha   90.00
_cell.angle_beta   90.00
_cell.angle_gamma   90.00
#
_symmetry.space_group_name_H-M   'P 1'
#
loop_
_entity.id
_entity.type
_entity.pdbx_description
1 polymer ?
#
loop_
_entity_poly.entity_id
_entity_poly.type
_entity_poly.pdbx_seq_one_letter_code
_entity_poly.pdbx_strand_id
1 'polypeptide(L)'
;SYMVNYGLNLNVHELMQSHPFLENMAGLAASIKGQSVMDLDPKGKLGVLLTFYWGGAMVGRFIGAGLMQRLKPSLLLGVFSTVALALVVASSMASGLTALLMLLAVGLFNSIMFPTIFTLGIAELGDAKPQGSGILCTAIVGGAVIPPAFGALVDASGFGLALLLPALCYAYIAGFGFRISKMAH
;
A
#
# COMPACT_ATOMS: atom_id res chain seq x y z
N SER A 1 0.28 -9.14 -11.16
CA SER A 1 0.08 -8.33 -9.96
C SER A 1 -0.83 -9.08 -8.99
N TYR A 2 -0.39 -9.32 -7.74
CA TYR A 2 -1.13 -10.12 -6.75
C TYR A 2 -2.48 -9.52 -6.36
N MET A 3 -2.64 -8.20 -6.39
CA MET A 3 -3.95 -7.54 -6.23
C MET A 3 -4.96 -7.99 -7.28
N VAL A 4 -4.50 -8.23 -8.51
CA VAL A 4 -5.35 -8.73 -9.60
C VAL A 4 -5.81 -10.15 -9.32
N ASN A 5 -4.90 -11.02 -8.85
CA ASN A 5 -5.24 -12.40 -8.50
C ASN A 5 -6.18 -12.46 -7.28
N TYR A 6 -5.99 -11.59 -6.30
CA TYR A 6 -6.91 -11.48 -5.17
C TYR A 6 -8.29 -11.02 -5.60
N GLY A 7 -8.36 -10.00 -6.45
CA GLY A 7 -9.64 -9.55 -7.01
C GLY A 7 -10.35 -10.66 -7.78
N LEU A 8 -9.62 -11.52 -8.50
CA LEU A 8 -10.21 -12.67 -9.19
C LEU A 8 -10.77 -13.70 -8.19
N ASN A 9 -10.07 -13.96 -7.07
CA ASN A 9 -10.53 -14.86 -6.01
C ASN A 9 -11.76 -14.33 -5.25
N LEU A 10 -11.94 -13.02 -5.18
CA LEU A 10 -13.12 -12.37 -4.57
C LEU A 10 -14.32 -12.27 -5.51
N ASN A 11 -14.30 -12.90 -6.70
CA ASN A 11 -15.33 -12.72 -7.73
C ASN A 11 -15.65 -11.24 -7.99
N VAL A 12 -14.60 -10.41 -8.08
CA VAL A 12 -14.76 -8.94 -8.26
C VAL A 12 -15.62 -8.61 -9.47
N HIS A 13 -15.70 -9.51 -10.46
CA HIS A 13 -16.60 -9.35 -11.59
C HIS A 13 -18.08 -9.28 -11.15
N GLU A 14 -18.51 -10.13 -10.24
CA GLU A 14 -19.86 -10.11 -9.66
C GLU A 14 -20.06 -8.90 -8.75
N LEU A 15 -19.03 -8.58 -7.96
CA LEU A 15 -19.03 -7.40 -7.08
C LEU A 15 -19.11 -6.09 -7.86
N MET A 16 -18.46 -5.99 -9.02
CA MET A 16 -18.54 -4.80 -9.86
C MET A 16 -19.93 -4.63 -10.50
N GLN A 17 -20.60 -5.74 -10.84
CA GLN A 17 -21.97 -5.69 -11.37
C GLN A 17 -23.02 -5.40 -10.30
N SER A 18 -22.77 -5.80 -9.05
CA SER A 18 -23.71 -5.63 -7.94
C SER A 18 -23.61 -4.27 -7.24
N HIS A 19 -22.51 -3.50 -7.44
CA HIS A 19 -22.29 -2.23 -6.78
C HIS A 19 -22.06 -1.07 -7.77
N PRO A 20 -23.04 -0.18 -7.94
CA PRO A 20 -22.95 0.95 -8.87
C PRO A 20 -21.77 1.90 -8.58
N PHE A 21 -21.28 1.91 -7.35
CA PHE A 21 -20.09 2.68 -6.97
C PHE A 21 -18.83 2.18 -7.69
N LEU A 22 -18.61 0.85 -7.76
CA LEU A 22 -17.45 0.26 -8.45
C LEU A 22 -17.56 0.44 -9.97
N GLU A 23 -18.78 0.36 -10.52
CA GLU A 23 -19.03 0.59 -11.93
C GLU A 23 -18.72 2.05 -12.32
N ASN A 24 -19.14 3.02 -11.51
CA ASN A 24 -18.83 4.43 -11.72
C ASN A 24 -17.31 4.71 -11.60
N MET A 25 -16.63 4.11 -10.62
CA MET A 25 -15.19 4.20 -10.48
C MET A 25 -14.48 3.58 -11.71
N ALA A 26 -14.91 2.41 -12.15
CA ALA A 26 -14.36 1.76 -13.33
C ALA A 26 -14.59 2.61 -14.60
N GLY A 27 -15.76 3.24 -14.72
CA GLY A 27 -16.10 4.17 -15.82
C GLY A 27 -15.18 5.38 -15.84
N LEU A 28 -14.93 5.98 -14.69
CA LEU A 28 -14.06 7.15 -14.55
C LEU A 28 -12.61 6.84 -14.91
N ALA A 29 -12.08 5.71 -14.46
CA ALA A 29 -10.71 5.30 -14.78
C ALA A 29 -10.55 4.82 -16.23
N ALA A 30 -11.58 4.20 -16.81
CA ALA A 30 -11.60 3.85 -18.22
C ALA A 30 -11.63 5.11 -19.10
N SER A 31 -12.40 6.13 -18.73
CA SER A 31 -12.42 7.43 -19.42
C SER A 31 -11.05 8.10 -19.41
N ILE A 32 -10.31 8.03 -18.29
CA ILE A 32 -8.93 8.56 -18.18
C ILE A 32 -7.97 7.82 -19.14
N LYS A 33 -8.20 6.52 -19.36
CA LYS A 33 -7.40 5.69 -20.28
C LYS A 33 -7.88 5.71 -21.74
N GLY A 34 -9.00 6.37 -22.02
CA GLY A 34 -9.60 6.40 -23.36
C GLY A 34 -10.15 5.04 -23.83
N GLN A 35 -10.50 4.15 -22.91
CA GLN A 35 -11.06 2.81 -23.19
C GLN A 35 -12.47 2.68 -22.62
N SER A 36 -13.32 1.90 -23.29
CA SER A 36 -14.65 1.58 -22.80
C SER A 36 -14.60 0.46 -21.77
N VAL A 37 -15.32 0.60 -20.65
CA VAL A 37 -15.37 -0.42 -19.56
C VAL A 37 -15.97 -1.73 -20.06
N MET A 38 -16.85 -1.68 -21.09
CA MET A 38 -17.53 -2.85 -21.64
C MET A 38 -16.60 -3.78 -22.40
N ASP A 39 -15.51 -3.25 -22.98
CA ASP A 39 -14.54 -4.01 -23.79
C ASP A 39 -13.38 -4.60 -22.96
N LEU A 40 -13.37 -4.39 -21.65
CA LEU A 40 -12.29 -4.84 -20.80
C LEU A 40 -12.55 -6.26 -20.26
N ASP A 41 -11.58 -7.15 -20.49
CA ASP A 41 -11.49 -8.45 -19.80
C ASP A 41 -11.53 -8.27 -18.27
N PRO A 42 -11.92 -9.29 -17.48
CA PRO A 42 -11.91 -9.24 -16.01
C PRO A 42 -10.58 -8.76 -15.42
N LYS A 43 -9.45 -9.13 -16.06
CA LYS A 43 -8.11 -8.65 -15.67
C LYS A 43 -7.91 -7.16 -15.98
N GLY A 44 -8.50 -6.66 -17.05
CA GLY A 44 -8.49 -5.24 -17.42
C GLY A 44 -9.28 -4.39 -16.44
N LYS A 45 -10.45 -4.85 -16.01
CA LYS A 45 -11.29 -4.20 -14.99
C LYS A 45 -10.56 -4.08 -13.64
N LEU A 46 -9.83 -5.12 -13.22
CA LEU A 46 -8.99 -5.08 -12.04
C LEU A 46 -7.78 -4.14 -12.20
N GLY A 47 -7.23 -4.04 -13.41
CA GLY A 47 -6.17 -3.07 -13.73
C GLY A 47 -6.63 -1.62 -13.55
N VAL A 48 -7.91 -1.35 -13.81
CA VAL A 48 -8.53 -0.04 -13.54
C VAL A 48 -8.54 0.28 -12.05
N LEU A 49 -8.86 -0.69 -11.17
CA LEU A 49 -8.82 -0.49 -9.71
C LEU A 49 -7.41 -0.16 -9.20
N LEU A 50 -6.36 -0.69 -9.85
CA LEU A 50 -4.98 -0.29 -9.55
C LEU A 50 -4.72 1.20 -9.81
N THR A 51 -5.42 1.82 -10.75
CA THR A 51 -5.33 3.27 -10.99
C THR A 51 -5.79 4.06 -9.77
N PHE A 52 -6.82 3.58 -9.06
CA PHE A 52 -7.27 4.19 -7.80
C PHE A 52 -6.29 3.96 -6.65
N TYR A 53 -5.63 2.81 -6.59
CA TYR A 53 -4.54 2.60 -5.63
C TYR A 53 -3.41 3.62 -5.83
N TRP A 54 -2.95 3.81 -7.06
CA TRP A 54 -1.91 4.80 -7.37
C TRP A 54 -2.40 6.23 -7.21
N GLY A 55 -3.65 6.53 -7.58
CA GLY A 55 -4.31 7.82 -7.33
C GLY A 55 -4.40 8.12 -5.84
N GLY A 56 -4.84 7.15 -5.03
CA GLY A 56 -4.85 7.24 -3.57
C GLY A 56 -3.45 7.48 -3.00
N ALA A 57 -2.44 6.79 -3.51
CA ALA A 57 -1.05 7.02 -3.13
C ALA A 57 -0.57 8.43 -3.47
N MET A 58 -0.97 8.98 -4.61
CA MET A 58 -0.66 10.38 -4.99
C MET A 58 -1.31 11.37 -4.03
N VAL A 59 -2.60 11.23 -3.76
CA VAL A 59 -3.32 12.05 -2.77
C VAL A 59 -2.68 11.93 -1.39
N GLY A 60 -2.34 10.70 -0.96
CA GLY A 60 -1.66 10.45 0.30
C GLY A 60 -0.32 11.17 0.44
N ARG A 61 0.44 11.33 -0.67
CA ARG A 61 1.69 12.11 -0.67
C ARG A 61 1.45 13.59 -0.41
N PHE A 62 0.44 14.19 -1.02
CA PHE A 62 0.11 15.59 -0.78
C PHE A 62 -0.36 15.82 0.66
N ILE A 63 -1.26 14.98 1.16
CA ILE A 63 -1.72 15.02 2.55
C ILE A 63 -0.54 14.81 3.51
N GLY A 64 0.27 13.78 3.27
CA GLY A 64 1.43 13.47 4.09
C GLY A 64 2.48 14.58 4.11
N ALA A 65 2.77 15.18 2.95
CA ALA A 65 3.68 16.32 2.86
C ALA A 65 3.17 17.53 3.65
N GLY A 66 1.86 17.80 3.60
CA GLY A 66 1.23 18.86 4.41
C GLY A 66 1.29 18.58 5.91
N LEU A 67 1.03 17.33 6.31
CA LEU A 67 1.12 16.93 7.73
C LEU A 67 2.55 16.96 8.28
N MET A 68 3.55 16.61 7.47
CA MET A 68 4.97 16.66 7.87
C MET A 68 5.47 18.07 8.18
N GLN A 69 4.79 19.11 7.68
CA GLN A 69 5.12 20.49 8.04
C GLN A 69 4.72 20.85 9.47
N ARG A 70 3.76 20.11 10.05
CA ARG A 70 3.20 20.38 11.38
C ARG A 70 3.52 19.31 12.42
N LEU A 71 3.77 18.08 11.97
CA LEU A 71 4.00 16.92 12.83
C LEU A 71 5.41 16.36 12.61
N LYS A 72 5.99 15.76 13.65
CA LYS A 72 7.28 15.06 13.53
C LYS A 72 7.17 13.92 12.51
N PRO A 73 8.05 13.85 11.50
CA PRO A 73 7.99 12.81 10.46
C PRO A 73 8.02 11.38 11.03
N SER A 74 8.78 11.17 12.12
CA SER A 74 8.87 9.87 12.79
C SER A 74 7.56 9.45 13.45
N LEU A 75 6.83 10.38 14.08
CA LEU A 75 5.51 10.11 14.65
C LEU A 75 4.49 9.80 13.53
N LEU A 76 4.51 10.60 12.46
CA LEU A 76 3.62 10.41 11.33
C LEU A 76 3.85 9.05 10.66
N LEU A 77 5.12 8.65 10.51
CA LEU A 77 5.48 7.32 10.01
C LEU A 77 4.89 6.21 10.88
N GLY A 78 5.04 6.31 12.21
CA GLY A 78 4.49 5.35 13.16
C GLY A 78 2.97 5.23 13.06
N VAL A 79 2.26 6.37 13.02
CA VAL A 79 0.79 6.41 12.90
C VAL A 79 0.32 5.82 11.58
N PHE A 80 0.90 6.24 10.46
CA PHE A 80 0.50 5.76 9.13
C PHE A 80 0.75 4.26 8.96
N SER A 81 1.88 3.77 9.49
CA SER A 81 2.18 2.33 9.47
C SER A 81 1.21 1.53 10.34
N THR A 82 0.80 2.07 11.49
CA THR A 82 -0.18 1.42 12.37
C THR A 82 -1.56 1.36 11.70
N VAL A 83 -1.98 2.43 11.04
CA VAL A 83 -3.25 2.44 10.28
C VAL A 83 -3.19 1.46 9.11
N ALA A 84 -2.09 1.42 8.36
CA ALA A 84 -1.89 0.47 7.28
C ALA A 84 -1.94 -0.98 7.79
N LEU A 85 -1.28 -1.26 8.93
CA LEU A 85 -1.34 -2.56 9.61
C LEU A 85 -2.78 -2.94 9.96
N ALA A 86 -3.52 -2.03 10.60
CA ALA A 86 -4.91 -2.25 10.98
C ALA A 86 -5.79 -2.55 9.77
N LEU A 87 -5.61 -1.80 8.66
CA LEU A 87 -6.35 -2.02 7.42
C LEU A 87 -6.04 -3.39 6.78
N VAL A 88 -4.77 -3.81 6.80
CA VAL A 88 -4.38 -5.14 6.28
C VAL A 88 -4.97 -6.25 7.13
N VAL A 89 -4.91 -6.15 8.47
CA VAL A 89 -5.49 -7.15 9.37
C VAL A 89 -7.02 -7.16 9.24
N ALA A 90 -7.67 -6.00 9.21
CA ALA A 90 -9.12 -5.92 9.01
C ALA A 90 -9.55 -6.49 7.65
N SER A 91 -8.76 -6.25 6.59
CA SER A 91 -9.00 -6.84 5.26
C SER A 91 -8.95 -8.36 5.25
N SER A 92 -8.11 -8.98 6.09
CA SER A 92 -8.06 -10.45 6.20
C SER A 92 -9.31 -11.07 6.84
N MET A 93 -10.04 -10.28 7.64
CA MET A 93 -11.29 -10.69 8.30
C MET A 93 -12.54 -10.28 7.52
N ALA A 94 -12.39 -9.32 6.60
CA ALA A 94 -13.46 -8.83 5.75
C ALA A 94 -13.54 -9.64 4.46
N SER A 95 -14.68 -9.57 3.78
CA SER A 95 -14.90 -10.22 2.49
C SER A 95 -15.51 -9.23 1.48
N GLY A 96 -15.40 -9.55 0.21
CA GLY A 96 -16.02 -8.78 -0.87
C GLY A 96 -15.46 -7.36 -1.01
N LEU A 97 -16.37 -6.42 -1.25
CA LEU A 97 -16.04 -5.01 -1.51
C LEU A 97 -15.28 -4.34 -0.35
N THR A 98 -15.65 -4.66 0.88
CA THR A 98 -15.03 -4.05 2.07
C THR A 98 -13.54 -4.40 2.17
N ALA A 99 -13.18 -5.67 1.94
CA ALA A 99 -11.78 -6.10 1.92
C ALA A 99 -10.98 -5.38 0.82
N LEU A 100 -11.58 -5.23 -0.37
CA LEU A 100 -10.97 -4.54 -1.49
C LEU A 100 -10.72 -3.05 -1.19
N LEU A 101 -11.72 -2.35 -0.64
CA LEU A 101 -11.60 -0.93 -0.30
C LEU A 101 -10.55 -0.69 0.79
N MET A 102 -10.48 -1.57 1.80
CA MET A 102 -9.43 -1.51 2.83
C MET A 102 -8.03 -1.64 2.23
N LEU A 103 -7.82 -2.58 1.30
CA LEU A 103 -6.53 -2.75 0.63
C LEU A 103 -6.20 -1.56 -0.30
N LEU A 104 -7.18 -0.97 -0.97
CA LEU A 104 -6.98 0.25 -1.75
C LEU A 104 -6.58 1.44 -0.84
N ALA A 105 -7.21 1.55 0.34
CA ALA A 105 -6.89 2.58 1.32
C ALA A 105 -5.46 2.45 1.88
N VAL A 106 -4.90 1.23 1.98
CA VAL A 106 -3.49 1.03 2.36
C VAL A 106 -2.55 1.81 1.45
N GLY A 107 -2.85 1.92 0.15
CA GLY A 107 -2.04 2.68 -0.80
C GLY A 107 -1.85 4.15 -0.41
N LEU A 108 -2.89 4.78 0.14
CA LEU A 108 -2.85 6.15 0.63
C LEU A 108 -1.83 6.31 1.78
N PHE A 109 -1.87 5.41 2.77
CA PHE A 109 -0.97 5.46 3.93
C PHE A 109 0.46 5.01 3.58
N ASN A 110 0.62 4.07 2.65
CA ASN A 110 1.92 3.58 2.21
C ASN A 110 2.75 4.64 1.44
N SER A 111 2.08 5.64 0.90
CA SER A 111 2.65 6.59 -0.06
C SER A 111 3.83 7.42 0.46
N ILE A 112 3.85 7.76 1.76
CA ILE A 112 4.91 8.57 2.39
C ILE A 112 5.93 7.73 3.16
N MET A 113 5.71 6.42 3.33
CA MET A 113 6.55 5.61 4.20
C MET A 113 7.99 5.56 3.70
N PHE A 114 8.21 5.25 2.43
CA PHE A 114 9.57 5.12 1.88
C PHE A 114 10.37 6.45 1.96
N PRO A 115 9.85 7.60 1.48
CA PRO A 115 10.57 8.88 1.61
C PRO A 115 10.88 9.23 3.06
N THR A 116 9.95 8.97 3.98
CA THR A 116 10.13 9.27 5.40
C THR A 116 11.17 8.35 6.06
N ILE A 117 11.13 7.04 5.78
CA ILE A 117 12.14 6.10 6.26
C ILE A 117 13.52 6.50 5.74
N PHE A 118 13.61 6.86 4.46
CA PHE A 118 14.86 7.27 3.84
C PHE A 118 15.45 8.51 4.53
N THR A 119 14.64 9.57 4.68
CA THR A 119 15.09 10.82 5.32
C THR A 119 15.48 10.62 6.78
N LEU A 120 14.69 9.85 7.55
CA LEU A 120 15.01 9.53 8.93
C LEU A 120 16.26 8.65 9.07
N GLY A 121 16.44 7.70 8.14
CA GLY A 121 17.56 6.78 8.16
C GLY A 121 18.92 7.44 7.89
N ILE A 122 18.95 8.55 7.12
CA ILE A 122 20.19 9.26 6.82
C ILE A 122 20.39 10.53 7.65
N ALA A 123 19.41 10.94 8.47
CA ALA A 123 19.39 12.24 9.13
C ALA A 123 20.64 12.48 9.98
N GLU A 124 21.06 11.49 10.78
CA GLU A 124 22.13 11.62 11.77
C GLU A 124 23.49 11.04 11.30
N LEU A 125 23.62 10.66 10.02
CA LEU A 125 24.82 9.99 9.52
C LEU A 125 26.00 10.93 9.20
N GLY A 126 25.83 12.25 9.33
CA GLY A 126 26.92 13.22 9.05
C GLY A 126 27.58 12.95 7.69
N ASP A 127 28.90 12.74 7.68
CA ASP A 127 29.69 12.47 6.48
C ASP A 127 29.44 11.08 5.88
N ALA A 128 28.82 10.16 6.60
CA ALA A 128 28.44 8.82 6.13
C ALA A 128 27.09 8.78 5.40
N LYS A 129 26.44 9.93 5.15
CA LYS A 129 25.18 10.02 4.39
C LYS A 129 25.23 9.33 3.02
N PRO A 130 26.29 9.48 2.21
CA PRO A 130 26.35 8.81 0.90
C PRO A 130 26.32 7.27 1.03
N GLN A 131 27.07 6.71 1.98
CA GLN A 131 27.08 5.27 2.24
C GLN A 131 25.73 4.79 2.76
N GLY A 132 25.13 5.51 3.73
CA GLY A 132 23.79 5.21 4.26
C GLY A 132 22.72 5.25 3.18
N SER A 133 22.78 6.24 2.30
CA SER A 133 21.86 6.33 1.14
C SER A 133 21.99 5.15 0.21
N GLY A 134 23.23 4.71 -0.08
CA GLY A 134 23.51 3.54 -0.89
C GLY A 134 22.90 2.27 -0.27
N ILE A 135 23.07 2.05 1.02
CA ILE A 135 22.49 0.90 1.74
C ILE A 135 20.94 0.96 1.68
N LEU A 136 20.34 2.12 1.93
CA LEU A 136 18.88 2.26 1.85
C LEU A 136 18.34 2.08 0.42
N CYS A 137 19.10 2.50 -0.59
CA CYS A 137 18.75 2.23 -1.99
C CYS A 137 18.80 0.73 -2.31
N THR A 138 19.78 -0.03 -1.79
CA THR A 138 19.80 -1.48 -1.98
C THR A 138 18.62 -2.19 -1.32
N ALA A 139 18.06 -1.62 -0.24
CA ALA A 139 16.85 -2.16 0.40
C ALA A 139 15.61 -2.12 -0.53
N ILE A 140 15.61 -1.31 -1.60
CA ILE A 140 14.55 -1.32 -2.64
C ILE A 140 14.44 -2.71 -3.31
N VAL A 141 15.51 -3.50 -3.30
CA VAL A 141 15.48 -4.90 -3.77
C VAL A 141 14.43 -5.73 -3.00
N GLY A 142 14.11 -5.37 -1.76
CA GLY A 142 12.97 -5.96 -1.03
C GLY A 142 11.65 -5.86 -1.81
N GLY A 143 11.46 -4.78 -2.59
CA GLY A 143 10.32 -4.64 -3.49
C GLY A 143 10.28 -5.67 -4.64
N ALA A 144 11.40 -6.27 -4.99
CA ALA A 144 11.47 -7.36 -5.96
C ALA A 144 11.30 -8.74 -5.29
N VAL A 145 11.66 -8.89 -4.02
CA VAL A 145 11.64 -10.17 -3.28
C VAL A 145 10.31 -10.40 -2.57
N ILE A 146 9.75 -9.39 -1.92
CA ILE A 146 8.53 -9.52 -1.11
C ILE A 146 7.31 -9.93 -1.95
N PRO A 147 7.02 -9.36 -3.14
CA PRO A 147 5.87 -9.78 -3.93
C PRO A 147 5.90 -11.25 -4.38
N PRO A 148 7.01 -11.80 -4.90
CA PRO A 148 7.10 -13.24 -5.18
C PRO A 148 6.94 -14.11 -3.93
N ALA A 149 7.55 -13.73 -2.80
CA ALA A 149 7.40 -14.45 -1.54
C ALA A 149 5.94 -14.44 -1.05
N PHE A 150 5.27 -13.29 -1.14
CA PHE A 150 3.84 -13.18 -0.84
C PHE A 150 3.01 -14.11 -1.74
N GLY A 151 3.32 -14.17 -3.04
CA GLY A 151 2.63 -15.06 -3.97
C GLY A 151 2.81 -16.53 -3.63
N ALA A 152 4.03 -16.95 -3.33
CA ALA A 152 4.31 -18.31 -2.91
C ALA A 152 3.56 -18.67 -1.60
N LEU A 153 3.45 -17.74 -0.67
CA LEU A 153 2.64 -17.92 0.55
C LEU A 153 1.14 -18.03 0.24
N VAL A 154 0.62 -17.23 -0.70
CA VAL A 154 -0.79 -17.33 -1.14
C VAL A 154 -1.07 -18.72 -1.71
N ASP A 155 -0.18 -19.23 -2.56
CA ASP A 155 -0.33 -20.53 -3.20
C ASP A 155 -0.22 -21.68 -2.18
N ALA A 156 0.62 -21.55 -1.15
CA ALA A 156 0.85 -22.59 -0.15
C ALA A 156 -0.17 -22.58 1.00
N SER A 157 -0.61 -21.42 1.47
CA SER A 157 -1.34 -21.26 2.73
C SER A 157 -2.62 -20.45 2.61
N GLY A 158 -2.95 -20.00 1.41
CA GLY A 158 -4.09 -19.15 1.15
C GLY A 158 -3.84 -17.68 1.46
N PHE A 159 -4.76 -16.84 0.98
CA PHE A 159 -4.60 -15.38 0.99
C PHE A 159 -4.58 -14.78 2.40
N GLY A 160 -5.42 -15.29 3.31
CA GLY A 160 -5.52 -14.76 4.67
C GLY A 160 -4.20 -14.87 5.46
N LEU A 161 -3.54 -16.04 5.38
CA LEU A 161 -2.24 -16.25 6.03
C LEU A 161 -1.11 -15.47 5.33
N ALA A 162 -1.16 -15.34 4.02
CA ALA A 162 -0.16 -14.57 3.28
C ALA A 162 -0.15 -13.07 3.68
N LEU A 163 -1.29 -12.51 4.10
CA LEU A 163 -1.38 -11.13 4.59
C LEU A 163 -0.58 -10.89 5.87
N LEU A 164 -0.19 -11.93 6.61
CA LEU A 164 0.72 -11.78 7.75
C LEU A 164 2.08 -11.23 7.34
N LEU A 165 2.56 -11.53 6.13
CA LEU A 165 3.85 -11.01 5.65
C LEU A 165 3.87 -9.47 5.56
N PRO A 166 2.97 -8.79 4.83
CA PRO A 166 2.92 -7.33 4.85
C PRO A 166 2.54 -6.77 6.23
N ALA A 167 1.72 -7.46 7.02
CA ALA A 167 1.39 -7.04 8.38
C ALA A 167 2.63 -6.96 9.27
N LEU A 168 3.51 -7.96 9.23
CA LEU A 168 4.80 -7.93 9.95
C LEU A 168 5.70 -6.78 9.48
N CYS A 169 5.74 -6.50 8.17
CA CYS A 169 6.48 -5.36 7.64
C CYS A 169 5.95 -4.03 8.21
N TYR A 170 4.64 -3.83 8.23
CA TYR A 170 4.05 -2.62 8.79
C TYR A 170 4.24 -2.51 10.30
N ALA A 171 4.16 -3.61 11.05
CA ALA A 171 4.45 -3.63 12.47
C ALA A 171 5.90 -3.21 12.77
N TYR A 172 6.86 -3.69 11.98
CA TYR A 172 8.26 -3.29 12.08
C TYR A 172 8.45 -1.80 11.79
N ILE A 173 7.86 -1.28 10.72
CA ILE A 173 7.93 0.15 10.35
C ILE A 173 7.29 1.03 11.43
N ALA A 174 6.15 0.62 11.99
CA ALA A 174 5.50 1.33 13.09
C ALA A 174 6.40 1.40 14.33
N GLY A 175 6.99 0.26 14.73
CA GLY A 175 7.95 0.19 15.83
C GLY A 175 9.16 1.10 15.62
N PHE A 176 9.72 1.12 14.41
CA PHE A 176 10.81 2.01 14.02
C PHE A 176 10.40 3.49 14.14
N GLY A 177 9.24 3.88 13.58
CA GLY A 177 8.74 5.25 13.62
C GLY A 177 8.55 5.75 15.07
N PHE A 178 7.89 4.96 15.92
CA PHE A 178 7.67 5.33 17.32
C PHE A 178 8.97 5.36 18.15
N ARG A 179 9.91 4.45 17.88
CA ARG A 179 11.21 4.43 18.56
C ARG A 179 12.00 5.71 18.28
N ILE A 180 12.12 6.11 17.00
CA ILE A 180 12.81 7.36 16.64
C ILE A 180 12.06 8.58 17.20
N SER A 181 10.73 8.57 17.19
CA SER A 181 9.95 9.67 17.76
C SER A 181 10.23 9.90 19.25
N LYS A 182 10.54 8.84 20.01
CA LYS A 182 10.92 8.92 21.43
C LYS A 182 12.35 9.38 21.64
N MET A 183 13.28 9.06 20.73
CA MET A 183 14.69 9.46 20.84
C MET A 183 14.92 10.93 20.43
N ALA A 184 14.03 11.51 19.63
CA ALA A 184 14.08 12.90 19.19
C ALA A 184 13.50 13.90 20.23
N HIS A 185 13.43 13.51 21.49
CA HIS A 185 13.21 14.32 22.68
C HIS A 185 14.52 14.40 23.47
#